data_ae38776529a0dac2db8fca8f0be338c9
#
_entry.id   ae38776529a0dac2db8fca8f0be338c9
#
_cell.length_a   1.000
_cell.length_b   1.000
_cell.length_c   1.000
_cell.angle_alpha   90.00
_cell.angle_beta   90.00
_cell.angle_gamma   90.00
#
_symmetry.space_group_name_H-M   'P 1'
#
loop_
_entity.id
_entity.type
_entity.pdbx_description
1 polymer ?
#
loop_
_entity_poly.entity_id
_entity_poly.type
_entity_poly.pdbx_seq_one_letter_code
_entity_poly.pdbx_strand_id
1 'polypeptide(L)'
;MKTKIISAFPACGKTYAFKKLNEKGYKILDSDSSQFSWCYDYNPVNSDKIERYRNPEFPKNYIQHIKENIGKVDYIFVSSHKEVRDALIENGIYFILVYPGRKMKAEWVGRCFLRGSGEEFCQLIADNWDKWIDEMEEVEDCDRYILG
;
A
#
# COMPACT_ATOMS: atom_id res chain seq x y z
N MET A 1 8.48 -2.73 -22.04
CA MET A 1 7.87 -1.77 -21.12
C MET A 1 8.49 -1.94 -19.74
N LYS A 2 9.00 -0.87 -19.17
CA LYS A 2 9.59 -0.89 -17.83
C LYS A 2 8.54 -0.45 -16.82
N THR A 3 8.13 -1.35 -15.95
CA THR A 3 7.14 -1.08 -14.92
C THR A 3 7.82 -0.49 -13.68
N LYS A 4 7.28 0.61 -13.17
CA LYS A 4 7.71 1.23 -11.90
C LYS A 4 6.76 0.81 -10.78
N ILE A 5 7.31 0.33 -9.68
CA ILE A 5 6.53 -0.07 -8.51
C ILE A 5 6.69 1.00 -7.45
N ILE A 6 5.55 1.51 -6.98
CA ILE A 6 5.50 2.60 -6.01
C ILE A 6 4.79 2.09 -4.76
N SER A 7 5.54 1.98 -3.67
CA SER A 7 5.02 1.61 -2.35
C SER A 7 4.70 2.90 -1.59
N ALA A 8 3.43 3.18 -1.41
CA ALA A 8 2.99 4.46 -0.86
C ALA A 8 2.30 4.31 0.49
N PHE A 9 2.70 5.16 1.42
CA PHE A 9 2.05 5.33 2.72
C PHE A 9 0.59 5.76 2.51
N PRO A 10 -0.35 5.39 3.40
CA PRO A 10 -1.74 5.82 3.28
C PRO A 10 -1.89 7.34 3.11
N ALA A 11 -2.88 7.75 2.35
CA ALA A 11 -3.20 9.16 2.06
C ALA A 11 -2.11 9.95 1.33
N CYS A 12 -1.19 9.27 0.63
CA CYS A 12 -0.16 9.93 -0.21
C CYS A 12 -0.66 10.36 -1.59
N GLY A 13 -1.97 10.32 -1.83
CA GLY A 13 -2.54 10.77 -3.10
C GLY A 13 -2.50 9.74 -4.22
N LYS A 14 -2.51 8.44 -3.90
CA LYS A 14 -2.53 7.36 -4.91
C LYS A 14 -3.71 7.50 -5.88
N THR A 15 -4.88 7.78 -5.38
CA THR A 15 -6.09 7.94 -6.21
C THR A 15 -5.95 9.12 -7.17
N TYR A 16 -5.43 10.25 -6.69
CA TYR A 16 -5.17 11.43 -7.50
C TYR A 16 -4.11 11.13 -8.58
N ALA A 17 -3.01 10.50 -8.18
CA ALA A 17 -1.93 10.12 -9.10
C ALA A 17 -2.42 9.13 -10.16
N PHE A 18 -3.22 8.14 -9.76
CA PHE A 18 -3.84 7.17 -10.67
C PHE A 18 -4.64 7.88 -11.75
N LYS A 19 -5.51 8.80 -11.34
CA LYS A 19 -6.36 9.55 -12.26
C LYS A 19 -5.52 10.40 -13.24
N LYS A 20 -4.55 11.13 -12.72
CA LYS A 20 -3.69 12.01 -13.53
C LYS A 20 -2.85 11.24 -14.54
N LEU A 21 -2.23 10.17 -14.11
CA LEU A 21 -1.40 9.34 -14.99
C LEU A 21 -2.25 8.61 -16.03
N ASN A 22 -3.43 8.15 -15.65
CA ASN A 22 -4.35 7.50 -16.57
C ASN A 22 -4.83 8.48 -17.66
N GLU A 23 -5.11 9.74 -17.31
CA GLU A 23 -5.45 10.79 -18.27
C GLU A 23 -4.32 11.05 -19.28
N LYS A 24 -3.06 10.84 -18.89
CA LYS A 24 -1.89 10.97 -19.76
C LYS A 24 -1.62 9.73 -20.61
N GLY A 25 -2.45 8.70 -20.49
CA GLY A 25 -2.32 7.47 -21.29
C GLY A 25 -1.44 6.39 -20.69
N TYR A 26 -0.96 6.55 -19.45
CA TYR A 26 -0.21 5.49 -18.76
C TYR A 26 -1.15 4.39 -18.27
N LYS A 27 -0.67 3.15 -18.34
CA LYS A 27 -1.37 2.00 -17.77
C LYS A 27 -0.95 1.84 -16.32
N ILE A 28 -1.93 1.87 -15.40
CA ILE A 28 -1.67 1.84 -13.96
C ILE A 28 -2.49 0.74 -13.32
N LEU A 29 -1.85 0.00 -12.44
CA LEU A 29 -2.50 -0.98 -11.58
C LEU A 29 -2.43 -0.48 -10.14
N ASP A 30 -3.57 -0.23 -9.53
CA ASP A 30 -3.65 0.10 -8.10
C ASP A 30 -3.97 -1.20 -7.36
N SER A 31 -2.95 -1.78 -6.71
CA SER A 31 -3.07 -3.08 -6.04
C SER A 31 -3.14 -2.90 -4.53
N ASP A 32 -4.31 -3.18 -3.99
CA ASP A 32 -4.54 -3.18 -2.55
C ASP A 32 -4.17 -4.55 -1.98
N SER A 33 -3.21 -4.58 -1.05
CA SER A 33 -2.77 -5.81 -0.40
C SER A 33 -3.88 -6.50 0.40
N SER A 34 -4.91 -5.77 0.82
CA SER A 34 -6.02 -6.36 1.57
C SER A 34 -6.77 -7.44 0.79
N GLN A 35 -6.79 -7.34 -0.55
CA GLN A 35 -7.39 -8.35 -1.41
C GLN A 35 -6.63 -9.68 -1.38
N PHE A 36 -5.37 -9.68 -0.96
CA PHE A 36 -4.49 -10.85 -0.92
C PHE A 36 -4.20 -11.33 0.50
N SER A 37 -4.28 -10.43 1.47
CA SER A 37 -3.92 -10.72 2.87
C SER A 37 -5.04 -11.35 3.70
N TRP A 38 -6.27 -11.37 3.18
CA TRP A 38 -7.43 -11.90 3.88
C TRP A 38 -8.15 -12.96 3.06
N CYS A 39 -8.61 -14.01 3.72
CA CYS A 39 -9.57 -14.97 3.20
C CYS A 39 -10.92 -14.74 3.89
N TYR A 40 -12.00 -15.05 3.19
CA TYR A 40 -13.36 -14.85 3.69
C TYR A 40 -14.10 -16.17 3.68
N ASP A 41 -14.63 -16.56 4.84
CA ASP A 41 -15.48 -17.74 4.97
C ASP A 41 -16.94 -17.34 5.03
N TYR A 42 -17.72 -17.92 4.13
CA TYR A 42 -19.16 -17.78 4.13
C TYR A 42 -19.78 -18.87 5.01
N ASN A 43 -20.49 -18.47 6.08
CA ASN A 43 -21.17 -19.40 6.95
C ASN A 43 -22.59 -19.65 6.46
N PRO A 44 -22.93 -20.83 5.95
CA PRO A 44 -24.27 -21.11 5.40
C PRO A 44 -25.39 -21.12 6.45
N VAL A 45 -25.06 -21.25 7.73
CA VAL A 45 -26.04 -21.20 8.83
C VAL A 45 -26.37 -19.77 9.23
N ASN A 46 -25.43 -18.85 8.99
CA ASN A 46 -25.56 -17.42 9.29
C ASN A 46 -25.13 -16.63 8.05
N SER A 47 -26.00 -16.63 7.04
CA SER A 47 -25.71 -16.06 5.73
C SER A 47 -25.30 -14.57 5.73
N ASP A 48 -25.55 -13.87 6.84
CA ASP A 48 -25.21 -12.46 6.99
C ASP A 48 -23.81 -12.22 7.60
N LYS A 49 -23.12 -13.28 8.02
CA LYS A 49 -21.78 -13.18 8.62
C LYS A 49 -20.73 -13.74 7.69
N ILE A 50 -19.91 -12.84 7.14
CA ILE A 50 -18.68 -13.20 6.45
C ILE A 50 -17.55 -13.09 7.48
N GLU A 51 -16.95 -14.22 7.82
CA GLU A 51 -15.76 -14.25 8.69
C GLU A 51 -14.53 -14.12 7.84
N ARG A 52 -13.56 -13.31 8.30
CA ARG A 52 -12.27 -13.17 7.61
C ARG A 52 -11.15 -13.69 8.48
N TYR A 53 -10.13 -14.23 7.84
CA TYR A 53 -8.91 -14.68 8.48
C TYR A 53 -7.70 -14.35 7.60
N ARG A 54 -6.52 -14.28 8.20
CA ARG A 54 -5.30 -13.99 7.46
C ARG A 54 -5.02 -15.10 6.46
N ASN A 55 -4.75 -14.72 5.22
CA ASN A 55 -4.37 -15.66 4.19
C ASN A 55 -2.94 -16.14 4.43
N PRO A 56 -2.72 -17.44 4.66
CA PRO A 56 -1.37 -17.97 4.92
C PRO A 56 -0.42 -17.84 3.71
N GLU A 57 -0.97 -17.66 2.52
CA GLU A 57 -0.17 -17.42 1.29
C GLU A 57 0.32 -15.99 1.15
N PHE A 58 -0.18 -15.05 1.96
CA PHE A 58 0.30 -13.67 1.94
C PHE A 58 1.62 -13.54 2.71
N PRO A 59 2.63 -12.81 2.22
CA PRO A 59 2.62 -11.94 1.06
C PRO A 59 2.99 -12.60 -0.28
N LYS A 60 3.20 -13.89 -0.31
CA LYS A 60 3.67 -14.64 -1.48
C LYS A 60 2.71 -14.51 -2.68
N ASN A 61 1.41 -14.64 -2.43
CA ASN A 61 0.37 -14.46 -3.45
C ASN A 61 0.37 -13.04 -4.02
N TYR A 62 0.59 -12.04 -3.18
CA TYR A 62 0.65 -10.63 -3.59
C TYR A 62 1.87 -10.36 -4.46
N ILE A 63 3.03 -10.87 -4.06
CA ILE A 63 4.27 -10.76 -4.86
C ILE A 63 4.11 -11.44 -6.21
N GLN A 64 3.46 -12.59 -6.27
CA GLN A 64 3.18 -13.28 -7.53
C GLN A 64 2.31 -12.43 -8.45
N HIS A 65 1.26 -11.80 -7.91
CA HIS A 65 0.41 -10.87 -8.64
C HIS A 65 1.22 -9.69 -9.20
N ILE A 66 2.12 -9.12 -8.40
CA ILE A 66 2.98 -8.03 -8.84
C ILE A 66 3.89 -8.50 -9.99
N LYS A 67 4.56 -9.64 -9.83
CA LYS A 67 5.45 -10.21 -10.86
C LYS A 67 4.72 -10.44 -12.19
N GLU A 68 3.50 -10.92 -12.15
CA GLU A 68 2.68 -11.18 -13.34
C GLU A 68 2.33 -9.90 -14.11
N ASN A 69 2.35 -8.76 -13.45
CA ASN A 69 1.99 -7.48 -14.04
C ASN A 69 3.20 -6.62 -14.42
N ILE A 70 4.40 -7.00 -14.02
CA ILE A 70 5.63 -6.33 -14.46
C ILE A 70 5.80 -6.55 -15.97
N GLY A 71 5.99 -5.47 -16.69
CA GLY A 71 6.09 -5.49 -18.16
C GLY A 71 4.76 -5.33 -18.88
N LYS A 72 3.63 -5.35 -18.16
CA LYS A 72 2.28 -5.19 -18.73
C LYS A 72 1.67 -3.82 -18.48
N VAL A 73 2.14 -3.13 -17.43
CA VAL A 73 1.66 -1.81 -17.03
C VAL A 73 2.84 -0.88 -16.79
N ASP A 74 2.59 0.42 -16.81
CA ASP A 74 3.63 1.43 -16.57
C ASP A 74 3.93 1.60 -15.09
N TYR A 75 2.91 1.55 -14.25
CA TYR A 75 3.01 1.74 -12.79
C TYR A 75 2.18 0.71 -12.06
N ILE A 76 2.71 0.22 -10.94
CA ILE A 76 1.96 -0.57 -9.97
C ILE A 76 2.07 0.14 -8.62
N PHE A 77 0.92 0.56 -8.08
CA PHE A 77 0.86 1.12 -6.73
C PHE A 77 0.60 -0.01 -5.76
N VAL A 78 1.46 -0.14 -4.76
CA VAL A 78 1.39 -1.19 -3.75
C VAL A 78 1.36 -0.57 -2.35
N SER A 79 0.92 -1.35 -1.38
CA SER A 79 0.90 -0.89 0.01
C SER A 79 2.32 -0.78 0.59
N SER A 80 2.47 0.05 1.62
CA SER A 80 3.76 0.31 2.26
C SER A 80 3.99 -0.52 3.53
N HIS A 81 3.16 -1.53 3.79
CA HIS A 81 3.33 -2.39 4.95
C HIS A 81 4.71 -3.06 4.95
N LYS A 82 5.29 -3.19 6.14
CA LYS A 82 6.62 -3.78 6.30
C LYS A 82 6.72 -5.17 5.65
N GLU A 83 5.70 -6.00 5.83
CA GLU A 83 5.61 -7.34 5.26
C GLU A 83 5.72 -7.32 3.73
N VAL A 84 5.07 -6.36 3.08
CA VAL A 84 5.14 -6.17 1.63
C VAL A 84 6.51 -5.66 1.20
N ARG A 85 7.05 -4.66 1.90
CA ARG A 85 8.36 -4.10 1.60
C ARG A 85 9.46 -5.16 1.69
N ASP A 86 9.45 -5.94 2.77
CA ASP A 86 10.42 -7.01 2.99
C ASP A 86 10.32 -8.06 1.87
N ALA A 87 9.10 -8.42 1.47
CA ALA A 87 8.90 -9.40 0.40
C ALA A 87 9.37 -8.89 -0.96
N LEU A 88 9.18 -7.60 -1.26
CA LEU A 88 9.70 -6.99 -2.48
C LEU A 88 11.23 -7.07 -2.52
N ILE A 89 11.88 -6.74 -1.42
CA ILE A 89 13.33 -6.78 -1.28
C ILE A 89 13.85 -8.22 -1.45
N GLU A 90 13.25 -9.17 -0.75
CA GLU A 90 13.62 -10.60 -0.83
C GLU A 90 13.50 -11.17 -2.24
N ASN A 91 12.55 -10.67 -3.02
CA ASN A 91 12.33 -11.13 -4.39
C ASN A 91 13.11 -10.31 -5.44
N GLY A 92 13.96 -9.40 -5.01
CA GLY A 92 14.77 -8.58 -5.91
C GLY A 92 13.95 -7.59 -6.76
N ILE A 93 12.77 -7.21 -6.27
CA ILE A 93 11.88 -6.28 -6.97
C ILE A 93 12.18 -4.87 -6.50
N TYR A 94 12.67 -4.03 -7.41
CA TYR A 94 12.93 -2.62 -7.11
C TYR A 94 11.62 -1.85 -6.98
N PHE A 95 11.56 -0.96 -6.00
CA PHE A 95 10.40 -0.10 -5.78
C PHE A 95 10.84 1.27 -5.25
N ILE A 96 9.94 2.24 -5.37
CA ILE A 96 10.11 3.57 -4.80
C ILE A 96 9.16 3.68 -3.60
N LEU A 97 9.70 3.99 -2.44
CA LEU A 97 8.92 4.18 -1.23
C LEU A 97 8.52 5.65 -1.11
N VAL A 98 7.22 5.92 -1.04
CA VAL A 98 6.67 7.26 -0.90
C VAL A 98 5.99 7.40 0.45
N TYR A 99 6.44 8.35 1.24
CA TYR A 99 5.88 8.59 2.57
C TYR A 99 5.98 10.06 2.96
N PRO A 100 5.16 10.52 3.94
CA PRO A 100 5.22 11.91 4.38
C PRO A 100 6.41 12.16 5.29
N GLY A 101 6.89 13.40 5.27
CA GLY A 101 7.87 13.85 6.24
C GLY A 101 7.30 13.81 7.67
N ARG A 102 8.16 13.60 8.65
CA ARG A 102 7.77 13.47 10.07
C ARG A 102 6.92 14.64 10.56
N LYS A 103 7.18 15.84 10.07
CA LYS A 103 6.47 17.07 10.45
C LYS A 103 5.02 17.13 9.94
N MET A 104 4.65 16.22 9.05
CA MET A 104 3.36 16.24 8.36
C MET A 104 2.26 15.45 9.10
N LYS A 105 2.52 15.03 10.34
CA LYS A 105 1.59 14.19 11.11
C LYS A 105 0.17 14.74 11.16
N ALA A 106 0.01 16.00 11.56
CA ALA A 106 -1.31 16.60 11.70
C ALA A 106 -2.06 16.66 10.36
N GLU A 107 -1.38 17.03 9.29
CA GLU A 107 -1.95 17.07 7.95
C GLU A 107 -2.38 15.68 7.47
N TRP A 108 -1.55 14.66 7.71
CA TRP A 108 -1.86 13.29 7.28
C TRP A 108 -3.03 12.68 8.04
N VAL A 109 -3.08 12.87 9.36
CA VAL A 109 -4.23 12.44 10.15
C VAL A 109 -5.50 13.14 9.66
N GLY A 110 -5.42 14.43 9.36
CA GLY A 110 -6.52 15.20 8.79
C GLY A 110 -6.97 14.66 7.43
N ARG A 111 -6.04 14.32 6.54
CA ARG A 111 -6.35 13.72 5.23
C ARG A 111 -7.08 12.39 5.37
N CYS A 112 -6.61 11.52 6.27
CA CYS A 112 -7.26 10.24 6.53
C CYS A 112 -8.69 10.44 7.03
N PHE A 113 -8.89 11.39 7.90
CA PHE A 113 -10.22 11.74 8.43
C PHE A 113 -11.14 12.25 7.32
N LEU A 114 -10.66 13.19 6.51
CA LEU A 114 -11.44 13.82 5.44
C LEU A 114 -11.84 12.83 4.33
N ARG A 115 -11.01 11.83 4.06
CA ARG A 115 -11.35 10.81 3.05
C ARG A 115 -12.25 9.70 3.58
N GLY A 116 -12.70 9.79 4.83
CA GLY A 116 -13.61 8.82 5.43
C GLY A 116 -13.00 7.49 5.82
N SER A 117 -11.70 7.47 6.14
CA SER A 117 -10.99 6.23 6.54
C SER A 117 -11.44 5.65 7.88
N GLY A 118 -12.25 6.38 8.63
CA GLY A 118 -12.73 5.97 9.94
C GLY A 118 -11.84 6.47 11.07
N GLU A 119 -12.46 6.71 12.22
CA GLU A 119 -11.78 7.25 13.39
C GLU A 119 -10.69 6.30 13.92
N GLU A 120 -10.96 5.00 13.92
CA GLU A 120 -10.00 3.99 14.38
C GLU A 120 -8.73 3.98 13.53
N PHE A 121 -8.86 4.10 12.23
CA PHE A 121 -7.72 4.12 11.31
C PHE A 121 -6.91 5.40 11.48
N CYS A 122 -7.58 6.55 11.64
CA CYS A 122 -6.92 7.83 11.89
C CYS A 122 -6.12 7.79 13.19
N GLN A 123 -6.70 7.19 14.23
CA GLN A 123 -6.05 7.02 15.53
C GLN A 123 -4.85 6.08 15.42
N LEU A 124 -4.99 5.00 14.66
CA LEU A 124 -3.92 4.04 14.43
C LEU A 124 -2.70 4.74 13.78
N ILE A 125 -2.93 5.57 12.77
CA ILE A 125 -1.86 6.35 12.13
C ILE A 125 -1.22 7.31 13.13
N ALA A 126 -2.02 8.03 13.93
CA ALA A 126 -1.51 8.97 14.90
C ALA A 126 -0.65 8.27 15.97
N ASP A 127 -1.10 7.14 16.48
CA ASP A 127 -0.41 6.39 17.54
C ASP A 127 0.88 5.74 17.07
N ASN A 128 0.95 5.36 15.79
CA ASN A 128 2.12 4.66 15.22
C ASN A 128 2.98 5.56 14.33
N TRP A 129 2.70 6.85 14.27
CA TRP A 129 3.36 7.77 13.34
C TRP A 129 4.88 7.70 13.40
N ASP A 130 5.45 7.94 14.58
CA ASP A 130 6.90 7.98 14.74
C ASP A 130 7.54 6.62 14.44
N LYS A 131 6.92 5.54 14.90
CA LYS A 131 7.40 4.18 14.66
C LYS A 131 7.42 3.86 13.16
N TRP A 132 6.33 4.16 12.46
CA TRP A 132 6.22 3.85 11.04
C TRP A 132 7.13 4.71 10.18
N ILE A 133 7.26 6.00 10.52
CA ILE A 133 8.19 6.88 9.81
C ILE A 133 9.65 6.43 10.05
N ASP A 134 10.02 6.06 11.27
CA ASP A 134 11.33 5.51 11.58
C ASP A 134 11.62 4.27 10.74
N GLU A 135 10.68 3.34 10.66
CA GLU A 135 10.82 2.13 9.84
C GLU A 135 11.07 2.45 8.36
N MET A 136 10.39 3.45 7.83
CA MET A 136 10.54 3.84 6.43
C MET A 136 11.86 4.56 6.17
N GLU A 137 12.32 5.36 7.11
CA GLU A 137 13.62 6.05 7.02
C GLU A 137 14.79 5.08 7.06
N GLU A 138 14.62 3.90 7.66
CA GLU A 138 15.64 2.87 7.76
C GLU A 138 15.74 1.96 6.55
N VAL A 139 14.80 2.00 5.61
CA VAL A 139 14.82 1.17 4.41
C VAL A 139 15.92 1.66 3.46
N GLU A 140 16.95 0.84 3.24
CA GLU A 140 18.10 1.20 2.41
C GLU A 140 18.07 0.61 1.00
N ASP A 141 17.26 -0.44 0.79
CA ASP A 141 17.23 -1.20 -0.47
C ASP A 141 16.23 -0.66 -1.50
N CYS A 142 15.83 0.60 -1.37
CA CYS A 142 14.91 1.25 -2.30
C CYS A 142 15.17 2.75 -2.36
N ASP A 143 14.68 3.40 -3.41
CA ASP A 143 14.63 4.86 -3.45
C ASP A 143 13.46 5.35 -2.60
N ARG A 144 13.61 6.53 -2.02
CA ARG A 144 12.60 7.13 -1.15
C ARG A 144 12.22 8.49 -1.67
N TYR A 145 10.93 8.76 -1.68
CA TYR A 145 10.38 10.07 -2.01
C TYR A 145 9.58 10.58 -0.82
N ILE A 146 10.03 11.69 -0.23
CA ILE A 146 9.44 12.25 0.99
C ILE A 146 8.54 13.41 0.61
N LEU A 147 7.27 13.37 1.04
CA LEU A 147 6.26 14.37 0.76
C LEU A 147 6.22 15.44 1.86
N GLY A 148 6.15 16.68 1.47
CA GLY A 148 6.00 17.81 2.40
C GLY A 148 7.21 18.61 2.75
#